data_5196f207679acdad9cbde224c6cee6ba
#
_entry.id   5196f207679acdad9cbde224c6cee6ba
#
_cell.length_a   1.000
_cell.length_b   1.000
_cell.length_c   1.000
_cell.angle_alpha   90.00
_cell.angle_beta   90.00
_cell.angle_gamma   90.00
#
_symmetry.space_group_name_H-M   'P 1'
#
loop_
_entity.id
_entity.type
_entity.pdbx_description
1 polymer ?
#
loop_
_entity_poly.entity_id
_entity_poly.type
_entity_poly.pdbx_seq_one_letter_code
_entity_poly.pdbx_strand_id
1 'polypeptide(L)'
;MADATTGADGKAVLADLPQGRYSYQEISAPSGYVVDNTKYQITITATALNITQKRTNTPTKASIEIVKVDADHKTPLQGAGFRLYDTSGKQVAEGNTDVNGKLTFSNLRLGSYTYKEFKAPNGYVLDDTAYSAVLNQNGQVLKVTRENIPVKGSIEVLKVDAETKQPLAGVVYYLFDADGNKVADGTTDATGKVTFSGLRLGKYAYQEISTVDGYVLDETKYDFSLTTANLNIKVTRENAPAKGSITVRKVDVIGSPLAGAELLLETSTDGQTWTEVGRVTTDNTGIAKWSDLKVGAQYRITETKAPAGYTFLTELLFTGTLDSNNRDITITACNNAGFVLPFTGGTGFTTYFLFAALALMAGVYFCKKSDFMKEKTK
;
A
#
# COMPACT_ATOMS: atom_id res chain seq x y z
N MET A 1 -35.88 72.93 17.27
CA MET A 1 -34.89 71.83 17.38
C MET A 1 -33.61 72.41 16.74
N ALA A 2 -32.49 72.30 17.40
CA ALA A 2 -31.21 72.73 16.86
C ALA A 2 -30.25 71.59 16.72
N ASP A 3 -29.47 71.57 15.63
CA ASP A 3 -28.50 70.54 15.30
C ASP A 3 -27.09 71.15 15.37
N ALA A 4 -26.13 70.36 15.84
CA ALA A 4 -24.73 70.73 15.82
C ALA A 4 -23.86 69.51 15.52
N THR A 5 -22.78 69.71 14.77
CA THR A 5 -21.83 68.67 14.41
C THR A 5 -20.51 68.89 15.20
N THR A 6 -19.93 67.81 15.68
CA THR A 6 -18.61 67.88 16.37
C THR A 6 -17.50 68.25 15.39
N GLY A 7 -16.69 69.24 15.75
CA GLY A 7 -15.49 69.66 15.03
C GLY A 7 -14.34 68.68 15.20
N ALA A 8 -13.17 69.04 14.65
CA ALA A 8 -11.93 68.23 14.76
C ALA A 8 -11.45 68.05 16.21
N ASP A 9 -11.86 68.96 17.12
CA ASP A 9 -11.61 68.92 18.58
C ASP A 9 -12.62 68.06 19.36
N GLY A 10 -13.57 67.42 18.63
CA GLY A 10 -14.63 66.56 19.17
C GLY A 10 -15.73 67.32 19.92
N LYS A 11 -15.86 68.63 19.72
CA LYS A 11 -16.87 69.49 20.42
C LYS A 11 -17.96 69.94 19.48
N ALA A 12 -19.18 69.85 19.94
CA ALA A 12 -20.33 70.52 19.36
C ALA A 12 -20.90 71.48 20.34
N VAL A 13 -21.23 72.69 19.89
CA VAL A 13 -21.80 73.73 20.76
C VAL A 13 -23.20 74.09 20.26
N LEU A 14 -24.16 74.04 21.16
CA LEU A 14 -25.51 74.57 20.97
C LEU A 14 -25.60 75.86 21.80
N ALA A 15 -25.49 76.98 21.12
CA ALA A 15 -25.44 78.32 21.72
C ALA A 15 -26.82 78.95 21.83
N ASP A 16 -26.94 80.03 22.64
CA ASP A 16 -28.11 80.87 22.73
C ASP A 16 -29.40 80.17 23.20
N LEU A 17 -29.22 79.13 24.02
CA LEU A 17 -30.37 78.42 24.59
C LEU A 17 -30.91 79.14 25.83
N PRO A 18 -32.20 79.49 25.89
CA PRO A 18 -32.84 80.08 27.10
C PRO A 18 -32.74 79.11 28.30
N GLN A 19 -32.97 79.64 29.51
CA GLN A 19 -33.12 78.79 30.69
C GLN A 19 -34.29 77.83 30.51
N GLY A 20 -34.07 76.56 30.86
CA GLY A 20 -35.08 75.50 30.68
C GLY A 20 -34.50 74.08 30.70
N ARG A 21 -35.40 73.13 30.54
CA ARG A 21 -35.04 71.70 30.41
C ARG A 21 -34.94 71.31 28.93
N TYR A 22 -33.83 70.67 28.58
CA TYR A 22 -33.55 70.24 27.21
C TYR A 22 -33.22 68.74 27.20
N SER A 23 -33.45 68.10 26.06
CA SER A 23 -32.89 66.82 25.79
C SER A 23 -32.03 66.90 24.53
N TYR A 24 -30.95 66.18 24.50
CA TYR A 24 -30.12 65.99 23.31
C TYR A 24 -29.83 64.53 23.08
N GLN A 25 -29.59 64.16 21.82
CA GLN A 25 -29.31 62.81 21.36
C GLN A 25 -28.37 62.87 20.17
N GLU A 26 -27.47 61.90 20.06
CA GLU A 26 -26.68 61.73 18.86
C GLU A 26 -27.58 61.21 17.71
N ILE A 27 -27.54 61.87 16.56
CA ILE A 27 -28.29 61.49 15.35
C ILE A 27 -27.42 60.86 14.30
N SER A 28 -26.08 61.01 14.37
CA SER A 28 -25.09 60.36 13.55
C SER A 28 -23.78 60.21 14.27
N ALA A 29 -23.10 59.11 14.13
CA ALA A 29 -21.77 58.88 14.69
C ALA A 29 -20.71 59.01 13.58
N PRO A 30 -19.45 59.34 13.95
CA PRO A 30 -18.34 59.26 13.02
C PRO A 30 -18.17 57.84 12.43
N SER A 31 -17.60 57.77 11.25
CA SER A 31 -17.32 56.47 10.60
C SER A 31 -16.53 55.55 11.55
N GLY A 32 -16.97 54.29 11.67
CA GLY A 32 -16.37 53.29 12.54
C GLY A 32 -16.86 53.34 14.01
N TYR A 33 -17.94 54.07 14.29
CA TYR A 33 -18.56 54.13 15.61
C TYR A 33 -20.07 53.86 15.52
N VAL A 34 -20.62 53.34 16.61
CA VAL A 34 -22.06 53.12 16.81
C VAL A 34 -22.70 54.42 17.27
N VAL A 35 -23.84 54.79 16.69
CA VAL A 35 -24.65 55.93 17.15
C VAL A 35 -25.17 55.64 18.57
N ASP A 36 -25.01 56.60 19.48
CA ASP A 36 -25.61 56.53 20.82
C ASP A 36 -27.03 57.09 20.81
N ASN A 37 -28.00 56.22 20.67
CA ASN A 37 -29.42 56.59 20.63
C ASN A 37 -30.03 57.05 21.97
N THR A 38 -29.18 57.19 23.01
CA THR A 38 -29.64 57.60 24.32
C THR A 38 -30.06 59.10 24.32
N LYS A 39 -31.25 59.39 24.82
CA LYS A 39 -31.66 60.78 25.07
C LYS A 39 -31.15 61.23 26.43
N TYR A 40 -30.34 62.25 26.45
CA TYR A 40 -29.75 62.86 27.64
C TYR A 40 -30.49 64.12 28.00
N GLN A 41 -30.78 64.29 29.29
CA GLN A 41 -31.41 65.49 29.84
C GLN A 41 -30.38 66.47 30.37
N ILE A 42 -30.61 67.76 30.11
CA ILE A 42 -29.85 68.87 30.73
C ILE A 42 -30.83 69.96 31.20
N THR A 43 -30.43 70.74 32.20
CA THR A 43 -31.22 71.86 32.66
C THR A 43 -30.31 73.10 32.72
N ILE A 44 -30.66 74.13 31.95
CA ILE A 44 -29.95 75.44 31.97
C ILE A 44 -30.63 76.31 33.02
N THR A 45 -29.86 76.75 33.97
CA THR A 45 -30.34 77.61 35.09
C THR A 45 -29.57 78.89 35.13
N ALA A 46 -30.01 79.91 35.88
CA ALA A 46 -29.33 81.19 36.06
C ALA A 46 -27.92 81.07 36.65
N THR A 47 -27.65 79.99 37.40
CA THR A 47 -26.33 79.65 37.99
C THR A 47 -25.50 78.68 37.17
N ALA A 48 -26.06 78.11 36.14
CA ALA A 48 -25.39 77.12 35.28
C ALA A 48 -25.74 77.40 33.81
N LEU A 49 -25.20 78.46 33.22
CA LEU A 49 -25.46 78.89 31.86
C LEU A 49 -24.64 78.15 30.82
N ASN A 50 -23.48 77.60 31.19
CA ASN A 50 -22.60 76.86 30.37
C ASN A 50 -22.49 75.40 30.91
N ILE A 51 -23.06 74.46 30.21
CA ILE A 51 -23.04 73.05 30.60
C ILE A 51 -22.16 72.26 29.62
N THR A 52 -21.13 71.58 30.12
CA THR A 52 -20.27 70.72 29.36
C THR A 52 -20.60 69.27 29.69
N GLN A 53 -20.90 68.49 28.65
CA GLN A 53 -21.17 67.03 28.75
C GLN A 53 -20.17 66.26 27.92
N LYS A 54 -19.54 65.23 28.49
CA LYS A 54 -18.64 64.33 27.76
C LYS A 54 -19.37 63.03 27.42
N ARG A 55 -19.30 62.63 26.18
CA ARG A 55 -19.84 61.37 25.70
C ARG A 55 -18.77 60.59 24.93
N THR A 56 -18.90 59.26 24.90
CA THR A 56 -17.97 58.38 24.21
C THR A 56 -18.75 57.48 23.27
N ASN A 57 -18.33 57.41 22.01
CA ASN A 57 -18.91 56.48 21.06
C ASN A 57 -18.22 55.12 21.14
N THR A 58 -19.05 54.08 21.04
CA THR A 58 -18.54 52.73 20.98
C THR A 58 -18.04 52.40 19.57
N PRO A 59 -16.81 51.95 19.41
CA PRO A 59 -16.32 51.52 18.10
C PRO A 59 -17.16 50.38 17.53
N THR A 60 -17.44 50.43 16.23
CA THR A 60 -17.97 49.27 15.49
C THR A 60 -16.92 48.19 15.45
N LYS A 61 -17.35 46.96 15.65
CA LYS A 61 -16.46 45.79 15.68
C LYS A 61 -17.07 44.64 14.94
N ALA A 62 -16.20 43.78 14.41
CA ALA A 62 -16.54 42.58 13.68
C ALA A 62 -15.52 41.45 13.94
N SER A 63 -15.71 40.32 13.35
CA SER A 63 -14.84 39.14 13.51
C SER A 63 -14.61 38.44 12.18
N ILE A 64 -13.48 37.74 12.05
CA ILE A 64 -13.18 36.80 11.00
C ILE A 64 -13.06 35.43 11.64
N GLU A 65 -13.92 34.50 11.23
CA GLU A 65 -13.84 33.06 11.59
C GLU A 65 -13.25 32.28 10.43
N ILE A 66 -12.09 31.66 10.64
CA ILE A 66 -11.44 30.77 9.69
C ILE A 66 -11.77 29.35 10.11
N VAL A 67 -12.26 28.53 9.17
CA VAL A 67 -12.45 27.10 9.35
C VAL A 67 -11.45 26.38 8.46
N LYS A 68 -10.54 25.64 9.06
CA LYS A 68 -9.50 24.88 8.36
C LYS A 68 -9.89 23.42 8.25
N VAL A 69 -9.84 22.87 7.05
CA VAL A 69 -10.24 21.49 6.78
C VAL A 69 -9.24 20.76 5.89
N ASP A 70 -9.24 19.45 5.98
CA ASP A 70 -8.53 18.55 5.07
C ASP A 70 -9.08 18.64 3.65
N ALA A 71 -8.21 18.74 2.64
CA ALA A 71 -8.64 18.90 1.25
C ALA A 71 -9.35 17.64 0.69
N ASP A 72 -8.99 16.43 1.17
CA ASP A 72 -9.58 15.18 0.67
C ASP A 72 -10.89 14.82 1.42
N HIS A 73 -10.85 14.82 2.77
CA HIS A 73 -11.94 14.29 3.61
C HIS A 73 -12.81 15.37 4.23
N LYS A 74 -12.46 16.66 4.09
CA LYS A 74 -13.15 17.81 4.68
C LYS A 74 -13.25 17.77 6.22
N THR A 75 -12.44 16.93 6.86
CA THR A 75 -12.34 16.88 8.33
C THR A 75 -11.65 18.12 8.89
N PRO A 76 -12.03 18.62 10.08
CA PRO A 76 -11.43 19.80 10.68
C PRO A 76 -9.95 19.58 11.01
N LEU A 77 -9.13 20.63 10.84
CA LEU A 77 -7.69 20.59 11.07
C LEU A 77 -7.29 21.53 12.21
N GLN A 78 -6.83 20.93 13.30
CA GLN A 78 -6.24 21.64 14.45
C GLN A 78 -4.81 22.07 14.18
N GLY A 79 -4.41 23.24 14.73
CA GLY A 79 -3.01 23.68 14.79
C GLY A 79 -2.50 24.41 13.54
N ALA A 80 -3.38 24.72 12.57
CA ALA A 80 -3.06 25.65 11.49
C ALA A 80 -2.87 27.07 12.04
N GLY A 81 -1.71 27.66 11.83
CA GLY A 81 -1.38 29.00 12.32
C GLY A 81 -1.66 30.07 11.27
N PHE A 82 -2.42 31.10 11.63
CA PHE A 82 -2.73 32.24 10.76
C PHE A 82 -2.29 33.56 11.35
N ARG A 83 -1.81 34.48 10.51
CA ARG A 83 -1.57 35.89 10.81
C ARG A 83 -2.54 36.75 10.05
N LEU A 84 -3.03 37.78 10.76
CA LEU A 84 -3.91 38.80 10.21
C LEU A 84 -3.15 40.12 10.09
N TYR A 85 -3.31 40.83 8.97
CA TYR A 85 -2.64 42.06 8.64
C TYR A 85 -3.67 43.11 8.26
N ASP A 86 -3.42 44.38 8.64
CA ASP A 86 -4.18 45.53 8.15
C ASP A 86 -3.73 45.98 6.73
N THR A 87 -4.36 47.04 6.23
CA THR A 87 -4.05 47.59 4.89
C THR A 87 -2.65 48.20 4.78
N SER A 88 -1.99 48.49 5.88
CA SER A 88 -0.59 48.94 5.90
C SER A 88 0.42 47.78 5.88
N GLY A 89 -0.05 46.53 5.94
CA GLY A 89 0.79 45.35 6.07
C GLY A 89 1.26 45.09 7.50
N LYS A 90 0.74 45.80 8.50
CA LYS A 90 1.05 45.57 9.91
C LYS A 90 0.28 44.35 10.41
N GLN A 91 0.97 43.42 11.08
CA GLN A 91 0.33 42.31 11.77
C GLN A 91 -0.52 42.83 12.94
N VAL A 92 -1.81 42.50 12.93
CA VAL A 92 -2.78 42.96 13.97
C VAL A 92 -3.26 41.80 14.86
N ALA A 93 -3.15 40.54 14.39
CA ALA A 93 -3.47 39.38 15.19
C ALA A 93 -2.76 38.13 14.65
N GLU A 94 -2.69 37.09 15.48
CA GLU A 94 -2.18 35.78 15.14
C GLU A 94 -2.87 34.75 16.03
N GLY A 95 -3.04 33.51 15.52
CA GLY A 95 -3.63 32.40 16.26
C GLY A 95 -3.57 31.09 15.53
N ASN A 96 -3.98 30.02 16.22
CA ASN A 96 -4.03 28.68 15.66
C ASN A 96 -5.47 28.13 15.69
N THR A 97 -5.80 27.27 14.77
CA THR A 97 -7.09 26.56 14.75
C THR A 97 -7.20 25.58 15.90
N ASP A 98 -8.39 25.49 16.50
CA ASP A 98 -8.75 24.57 17.58
C ASP A 98 -9.04 23.14 17.06
N VAL A 99 -9.50 22.25 17.94
CA VAL A 99 -9.87 20.85 17.62
C VAL A 99 -10.99 20.73 16.58
N ASN A 100 -11.82 21.79 16.43
CA ASN A 100 -12.88 21.87 15.43
C ASN A 100 -12.40 22.56 14.14
N GLY A 101 -11.10 22.79 14.00
CA GLY A 101 -10.50 23.48 12.87
C GLY A 101 -10.80 24.97 12.83
N LYS A 102 -11.27 25.61 13.93
CA LYS A 102 -11.71 26.99 13.97
C LYS A 102 -10.68 27.91 14.59
N LEU A 103 -10.52 29.11 14.00
CA LEU A 103 -9.81 30.23 14.53
C LEU A 103 -10.68 31.50 14.36
N THR A 104 -10.87 32.27 15.41
CA THR A 104 -11.62 33.52 15.34
C THR A 104 -10.75 34.70 15.73
N PHE A 105 -10.57 35.65 14.83
CA PHE A 105 -10.05 36.97 15.11
C PHE A 105 -11.21 37.90 15.46
N SER A 106 -11.36 38.26 16.72
CA SER A 106 -12.46 39.06 17.24
C SER A 106 -12.05 40.49 17.54
N ASN A 107 -13.06 41.34 17.80
CA ASN A 107 -12.86 42.75 18.15
C ASN A 107 -12.15 43.59 17.09
N LEU A 108 -12.20 43.19 15.83
CA LEU A 108 -11.60 43.92 14.71
C LEU A 108 -12.42 45.17 14.39
N ARG A 109 -11.78 46.28 14.02
CA ARG A 109 -12.44 47.42 13.42
C ARG A 109 -13.01 47.07 12.05
N LEU A 110 -14.02 47.79 11.58
CA LEU A 110 -14.43 47.67 10.17
C LEU A 110 -13.31 48.13 9.24
N GLY A 111 -13.17 47.46 8.11
CA GLY A 111 -12.10 47.72 7.14
C GLY A 111 -11.65 46.50 6.40
N SER A 112 -10.60 46.64 5.62
CA SER A 112 -9.99 45.54 4.83
C SER A 112 -8.81 44.98 5.58
N TYR A 113 -8.68 43.66 5.52
CA TYR A 113 -7.62 42.87 6.13
C TYR A 113 -7.09 41.85 5.11
N THR A 114 -5.86 41.37 5.39
CA THR A 114 -5.28 40.23 4.71
C THR A 114 -4.89 39.19 5.76
N TYR A 115 -5.23 37.92 5.53
CA TYR A 115 -4.77 36.84 6.39
C TYR A 115 -4.00 35.80 5.58
N LYS A 116 -3.02 35.14 6.23
CA LYS A 116 -2.12 34.17 5.62
C LYS A 116 -1.82 33.07 6.62
N GLU A 117 -1.79 31.81 6.13
CA GLU A 117 -1.27 30.70 6.93
C GLU A 117 0.26 30.83 7.02
N PHE A 118 0.82 30.73 8.22
CA PHE A 118 2.27 30.72 8.45
C PHE A 118 2.77 29.38 9.00
N LYS A 119 1.84 28.50 9.39
CA LYS A 119 2.12 27.17 9.91
C LYS A 119 1.00 26.23 9.52
N ALA A 120 1.33 25.22 8.72
CA ALA A 120 0.41 24.12 8.41
C ALA A 120 0.27 23.15 9.59
N PRO A 121 -0.85 22.45 9.72
CA PRO A 121 -0.95 21.29 10.61
C PRO A 121 0.10 20.23 10.24
N ASN A 122 0.47 19.38 11.20
CA ASN A 122 1.42 18.31 10.93
C ASN A 122 0.88 17.36 9.87
N GLY A 123 1.71 17.02 8.89
CA GLY A 123 1.33 16.15 7.77
C GLY A 123 0.61 16.83 6.61
N TYR A 124 0.58 18.16 6.59
CA TYR A 124 -0.05 18.96 5.54
C TYR A 124 0.94 19.93 4.89
N VAL A 125 0.65 20.28 3.63
CA VAL A 125 1.39 21.30 2.89
C VAL A 125 0.92 22.68 3.35
N LEU A 126 1.86 23.61 3.59
CA LEU A 126 1.55 25.00 3.92
C LEU A 126 0.86 25.68 2.73
N ASP A 127 -0.28 26.32 2.99
CA ASP A 127 -0.93 27.22 2.04
C ASP A 127 -0.47 28.66 2.33
N ASP A 128 0.55 29.10 1.61
CA ASP A 128 1.13 30.44 1.81
C ASP A 128 0.41 31.56 1.06
N THR A 129 -0.76 31.29 0.52
CA THR A 129 -1.61 32.25 -0.18
C THR A 129 -2.10 33.35 0.79
N ALA A 130 -2.01 34.61 0.35
CA ALA A 130 -2.58 35.74 1.07
C ALA A 130 -4.04 35.95 0.64
N TYR A 131 -4.96 35.91 1.60
CA TYR A 131 -6.39 36.04 1.39
C TYR A 131 -6.92 37.36 1.92
N SER A 132 -7.75 38.05 1.15
CA SER A 132 -8.41 39.30 1.57
C SER A 132 -9.68 39.02 2.37
N ALA A 133 -9.96 39.86 3.35
CA ALA A 133 -11.17 39.89 4.15
C ALA A 133 -11.66 41.30 4.34
N VAL A 134 -12.96 41.58 4.11
CA VAL A 134 -13.55 42.90 4.28
C VAL A 134 -14.64 42.85 5.35
N LEU A 135 -14.51 43.66 6.37
CA LEU A 135 -15.48 43.84 7.43
C LEU A 135 -16.17 45.19 7.25
N ASN A 136 -17.45 45.18 6.88
CA ASN A 136 -18.20 46.40 6.52
C ASN A 136 -19.44 46.66 7.37
N GLN A 137 -19.75 45.74 8.32
CA GLN A 137 -20.93 45.83 9.17
C GLN A 137 -20.59 45.56 10.63
N ASN A 138 -21.15 46.38 11.54
CA ASN A 138 -21.00 46.14 12.97
C ASN A 138 -21.62 44.77 13.37
N GLY A 139 -20.89 44.02 14.18
CA GLY A 139 -21.29 42.66 14.61
C GLY A 139 -21.13 41.61 13.54
N GLN A 140 -20.57 41.92 12.36
CA GLN A 140 -20.33 40.92 11.28
C GLN A 140 -19.38 39.83 11.79
N VAL A 141 -19.71 38.57 11.49
CA VAL A 141 -18.82 37.45 11.56
C VAL A 141 -18.56 36.92 10.11
N LEU A 142 -17.42 37.29 9.55
CA LEU A 142 -17.01 36.80 8.24
C LEU A 142 -16.45 35.41 8.40
N LYS A 143 -17.18 34.40 7.90
CA LYS A 143 -16.76 32.99 7.91
C LYS A 143 -16.10 32.63 6.61
N VAL A 144 -14.92 31.99 6.69
CA VAL A 144 -14.15 31.53 5.54
C VAL A 144 -13.65 30.09 5.80
N THR A 145 -13.75 29.24 4.78
CA THR A 145 -13.17 27.88 4.82
C THR A 145 -11.88 27.87 4.02
N ARG A 146 -10.84 27.23 4.56
CA ARG A 146 -9.55 27.00 3.91
C ARG A 146 -9.15 25.55 4.02
N GLU A 147 -8.55 25.04 2.97
CA GLU A 147 -8.16 23.62 2.87
C GLU A 147 -6.64 23.50 2.93
N ASN A 148 -6.12 22.42 3.58
CA ASN A 148 -4.74 22.01 3.37
C ASN A 148 -4.69 20.68 2.67
N ILE A 149 -3.74 20.57 1.75
CA ILE A 149 -3.45 19.33 1.01
C ILE A 149 -2.58 18.45 1.92
N PRO A 150 -2.94 17.16 2.15
CA PRO A 150 -2.10 16.27 2.92
C PRO A 150 -0.79 15.97 2.17
N VAL A 151 0.30 15.89 2.92
CA VAL A 151 1.57 15.36 2.40
C VAL A 151 1.39 13.87 2.15
N LYS A 152 1.76 13.42 0.96
CA LYS A 152 1.64 12.01 0.53
C LYS A 152 3.00 11.48 0.11
N GLY A 153 3.15 10.16 0.28
CA GLY A 153 4.35 9.43 -0.10
C GLY A 153 4.03 8.13 -0.82
N SER A 154 5.05 7.28 -0.97
CA SER A 154 4.96 6.00 -1.66
C SER A 154 5.90 4.95 -1.07
N ILE A 155 5.59 3.69 -1.33
CA ILE A 155 6.52 2.58 -1.18
C ILE A 155 6.62 1.82 -2.50
N GLU A 156 7.85 1.55 -2.95
CA GLU A 156 8.19 0.66 -4.06
C GLU A 156 8.81 -0.61 -3.50
N VAL A 157 8.25 -1.76 -3.80
CA VAL A 157 8.82 -3.07 -3.48
C VAL A 157 9.38 -3.67 -4.76
N LEU A 158 10.67 -3.95 -4.80
CA LEU A 158 11.34 -4.71 -5.84
C LEU A 158 11.42 -6.17 -5.38
N LYS A 159 10.82 -7.07 -6.13
CA LYS A 159 10.84 -8.51 -5.88
C LYS A 159 11.82 -9.20 -6.81
N VAL A 160 12.72 -10.01 -6.24
CA VAL A 160 13.75 -10.72 -7.00
C VAL A 160 13.90 -12.18 -6.55
N ASP A 161 14.44 -13.00 -7.44
CA ASP A 161 14.92 -14.35 -7.14
C ASP A 161 16.09 -14.28 -6.16
N ALA A 162 16.06 -15.07 -5.09
CA ALA A 162 17.07 -15.06 -4.04
C ALA A 162 18.44 -15.56 -4.51
N GLU A 163 18.52 -16.41 -5.53
CA GLU A 163 19.75 -16.98 -6.07
C GLU A 163 20.33 -16.11 -7.19
N THR A 164 19.52 -15.75 -8.19
CA THR A 164 19.95 -15.09 -9.42
C THR A 164 19.82 -13.56 -9.39
N LYS A 165 19.08 -13.02 -8.43
CA LYS A 165 18.72 -11.59 -8.30
C LYS A 165 17.92 -11.04 -9.49
N GLN A 166 17.38 -11.92 -10.34
CA GLN A 166 16.52 -11.52 -11.44
C GLN A 166 15.16 -11.07 -10.91
N PRO A 167 14.51 -10.07 -11.55
CA PRO A 167 13.21 -9.58 -11.13
C PRO A 167 12.12 -10.65 -11.27
N LEU A 168 11.20 -10.70 -10.31
CA LEU A 168 10.04 -11.61 -10.31
C LEU A 168 8.76 -10.81 -10.58
N ALA A 169 8.20 -10.98 -11.77
CA ALA A 169 6.91 -10.44 -12.18
C ALA A 169 5.77 -11.36 -11.73
N GLY A 170 4.59 -10.78 -11.43
CA GLY A 170 3.39 -11.56 -11.10
C GLY A 170 3.20 -11.86 -9.62
N VAL A 171 4.05 -11.37 -8.73
CA VAL A 171 3.94 -11.52 -7.28
C VAL A 171 2.93 -10.51 -6.74
N VAL A 172 1.94 -10.97 -5.96
CA VAL A 172 0.86 -10.13 -5.43
C VAL A 172 1.14 -9.70 -4.01
N TYR A 173 0.99 -8.41 -3.75
CA TYR A 173 1.12 -7.77 -2.43
C TYR A 173 -0.17 -7.11 -2.00
N TYR A 174 -0.46 -7.19 -0.69
CA TYR A 174 -1.45 -6.37 -0.02
C TYR A 174 -0.75 -5.30 0.82
N LEU A 175 -1.35 -4.11 0.83
CA LEU A 175 -0.98 -3.01 1.71
C LEU A 175 -2.04 -2.86 2.80
N PHE A 176 -1.58 -2.65 4.05
CA PHE A 176 -2.43 -2.49 5.23
C PHE A 176 -2.14 -1.15 5.91
N ASP A 177 -3.18 -0.55 6.49
CA ASP A 177 -3.04 0.60 7.39
C ASP A 177 -2.57 0.21 8.81
N ALA A 178 -2.47 1.21 9.69
CA ALA A 178 -2.06 1.01 11.08
C ALA A 178 -3.04 0.14 11.89
N ASP A 179 -4.29 0.07 11.49
CA ASP A 179 -5.36 -0.71 12.14
C ASP A 179 -5.43 -2.14 11.59
N GLY A 180 -4.62 -2.46 10.57
CA GLY A 180 -4.55 -3.76 9.94
C GLY A 180 -5.57 -3.97 8.82
N ASN A 181 -6.30 -2.93 8.39
CA ASN A 181 -7.21 -3.02 7.26
C ASN A 181 -6.44 -3.00 5.94
N LYS A 182 -6.84 -3.83 4.98
CA LYS A 182 -6.32 -3.76 3.62
C LYS A 182 -6.76 -2.45 2.97
N VAL A 183 -5.79 -1.64 2.53
CA VAL A 183 -6.03 -0.34 1.88
C VAL A 183 -5.70 -0.33 0.40
N ALA A 184 -4.86 -1.27 -0.05
CA ALA A 184 -4.54 -1.45 -1.47
C ALA A 184 -4.02 -2.87 -1.73
N ASP A 185 -3.98 -3.24 -3.01
CA ASP A 185 -3.24 -4.38 -3.52
C ASP A 185 -2.51 -4.02 -4.82
N GLY A 186 -1.54 -4.83 -5.18
CA GLY A 186 -0.79 -4.65 -6.41
C GLY A 186 0.03 -5.89 -6.75
N THR A 187 0.40 -5.98 -8.03
CA THR A 187 1.18 -7.09 -8.58
C THR A 187 2.49 -6.55 -9.15
N THR A 188 3.59 -7.26 -8.95
CA THR A 188 4.88 -6.88 -9.52
C THR A 188 4.85 -6.96 -11.05
N ASP A 189 5.37 -5.92 -11.71
CA ASP A 189 5.49 -5.79 -13.16
C ASP A 189 6.66 -6.62 -13.73
N ALA A 190 6.92 -6.50 -15.04
CA ALA A 190 8.01 -7.19 -15.73
C ALA A 190 9.41 -6.81 -15.19
N THR A 191 9.54 -5.71 -14.45
CA THR A 191 10.78 -5.28 -13.77
C THR A 191 10.82 -5.74 -12.31
N GLY A 192 9.87 -6.56 -11.87
CA GLY A 192 9.75 -7.06 -10.51
C GLY A 192 9.23 -6.03 -9.49
N LYS A 193 8.64 -4.91 -9.95
CA LYS A 193 8.25 -3.80 -9.07
C LYS A 193 6.76 -3.73 -8.85
N VAL A 194 6.37 -3.43 -7.61
CA VAL A 194 5.04 -2.95 -7.26
C VAL A 194 5.18 -1.65 -6.47
N THR A 195 4.34 -0.65 -6.78
CA THR A 195 4.39 0.67 -6.12
C THR A 195 3.02 1.04 -5.58
N PHE A 196 2.97 1.37 -4.30
CA PHE A 196 1.80 1.98 -3.66
C PHE A 196 2.10 3.47 -3.45
N SER A 197 1.34 4.34 -4.09
CA SER A 197 1.53 5.80 -4.09
C SER A 197 0.32 6.53 -3.54
N GLY A 198 0.48 7.84 -3.28
CA GLY A 198 -0.59 8.67 -2.74
C GLY A 198 -0.94 8.36 -1.28
N LEU A 199 -0.06 7.69 -0.55
CA LEU A 199 -0.25 7.31 0.84
C LEU A 199 -0.01 8.51 1.76
N ARG A 200 -0.88 8.73 2.72
CA ARG A 200 -0.69 9.76 3.77
C ARG A 200 0.47 9.40 4.70
N LEU A 201 0.99 10.38 5.44
CA LEU A 201 1.94 10.09 6.50
C LEU A 201 1.30 9.18 7.54
N GLY A 202 2.05 8.18 8.01
CA GLY A 202 1.56 7.22 8.98
C GLY A 202 2.29 5.89 8.92
N LYS A 203 1.78 4.95 9.72
CA LYS A 203 2.27 3.57 9.78
C LYS A 203 1.46 2.70 8.82
N TYR A 204 2.15 1.81 8.15
CA TYR A 204 1.61 0.84 7.20
C TYR A 204 2.34 -0.48 7.33
N ALA A 205 1.76 -1.53 6.76
CA ALA A 205 2.44 -2.78 6.54
C ALA A 205 2.12 -3.31 5.14
N TYR A 206 3.03 -4.09 4.56
CA TYR A 206 2.78 -4.83 3.33
C TYR A 206 3.13 -6.31 3.51
N GLN A 207 2.47 -7.17 2.74
CA GLN A 207 2.65 -8.61 2.79
C GLN A 207 2.49 -9.21 1.41
N GLU A 208 3.32 -10.18 1.08
CA GLU A 208 3.13 -11.02 -0.09
C GLU A 208 1.98 -11.99 0.15
N ILE A 209 1.04 -12.05 -0.78
CA ILE A 209 -0.17 -12.88 -0.65
C ILE A 209 -0.12 -14.08 -1.59
N SER A 210 0.51 -13.89 -2.75
CA SER A 210 0.80 -15.00 -3.66
C SER A 210 2.11 -14.75 -4.39
N THR A 211 2.83 -15.82 -4.66
CA THR A 211 4.05 -15.80 -5.46
C THR A 211 3.82 -16.47 -6.81
N VAL A 212 4.81 -16.37 -7.68
CA VAL A 212 4.81 -17.07 -8.96
C VAL A 212 5.21 -18.54 -8.79
N ASP A 213 4.77 -19.38 -9.70
CA ASP A 213 5.10 -20.81 -9.65
C ASP A 213 6.61 -21.06 -9.64
N GLY A 214 7.04 -22.06 -8.90
CA GLY A 214 8.45 -22.36 -8.71
C GLY A 214 9.16 -21.59 -7.58
N TYR A 215 8.44 -20.78 -6.79
CA TYR A 215 9.00 -20.03 -5.65
C TYR A 215 8.27 -20.32 -4.35
N VAL A 216 8.95 -20.08 -3.24
CA VAL A 216 8.38 -20.17 -1.89
C VAL A 216 7.77 -18.82 -1.54
N LEU A 217 6.50 -18.82 -1.08
CA LEU A 217 5.80 -17.64 -0.60
C LEU A 217 6.47 -17.09 0.67
N ASP A 218 6.71 -15.78 0.70
CA ASP A 218 7.14 -15.07 1.91
C ASP A 218 5.92 -14.51 2.65
N GLU A 219 5.42 -15.25 3.63
CA GLU A 219 4.26 -14.87 4.44
C GLU A 219 4.55 -13.75 5.46
N THR A 220 5.76 -13.22 5.48
CA THR A 220 6.16 -12.17 6.43
C THR A 220 5.42 -10.87 6.16
N LYS A 221 4.85 -10.29 7.21
CA LYS A 221 4.27 -8.94 7.18
C LYS A 221 5.33 -7.91 7.57
N TYR A 222 5.59 -6.94 6.71
CA TYR A 222 6.65 -5.94 6.87
C TYR A 222 6.06 -4.58 7.18
N ASP A 223 6.40 -4.04 8.35
CA ASP A 223 5.98 -2.71 8.77
C ASP A 223 6.88 -1.62 8.20
N PHE A 224 6.28 -0.45 7.91
CA PHE A 224 7.02 0.77 7.54
C PHE A 224 6.26 2.01 7.98
N SER A 225 6.92 3.18 7.93
CA SER A 225 6.32 4.46 8.29
C SER A 225 6.69 5.53 7.28
N LEU A 226 5.69 6.22 6.75
CA LEU A 226 5.87 7.43 5.95
C LEU A 226 5.92 8.65 6.88
N THR A 227 6.98 9.42 6.76
CA THR A 227 7.21 10.65 7.50
C THR A 227 7.61 11.76 6.54
N THR A 228 7.59 13.01 6.97
CA THR A 228 8.08 14.14 6.15
C THR A 228 9.54 14.02 5.74
N ALA A 229 10.35 13.28 6.52
CA ALA A 229 11.74 12.99 6.19
C ALA A 229 11.92 11.80 5.25
N ASN A 230 10.92 10.93 5.11
CA ASN A 230 10.99 9.72 4.30
C ASN A 230 9.65 9.47 3.60
N LEU A 231 9.45 10.14 2.46
CA LEU A 231 8.22 10.10 1.68
C LEU A 231 8.20 8.98 0.62
N ASN A 232 9.40 8.55 0.14
CA ASN A 232 9.52 7.58 -0.94
C ASN A 232 10.40 6.43 -0.48
N ILE A 233 9.77 5.35 -0.04
CA ILE A 233 10.47 4.17 0.48
C ILE A 233 10.69 3.19 -0.67
N LYS A 234 11.90 2.63 -0.74
CA LYS A 234 12.26 1.57 -1.67
C LYS A 234 12.84 0.40 -0.91
N VAL A 235 12.31 -0.78 -1.16
CA VAL A 235 12.75 -2.01 -0.51
C VAL A 235 12.92 -3.12 -1.55
N THR A 236 13.86 -4.03 -1.30
CA THR A 236 14.03 -5.26 -2.07
C THR A 236 13.58 -6.43 -1.20
N ARG A 237 12.82 -7.35 -1.80
CA ARG A 237 12.39 -8.62 -1.19
C ARG A 237 12.77 -9.77 -2.12
N GLU A 238 13.16 -10.87 -1.53
CA GLU A 238 13.64 -12.05 -2.25
C GLU A 238 12.69 -13.21 -2.04
N ASN A 239 12.43 -14.02 -3.07
CA ASN A 239 11.84 -15.33 -2.92
C ASN A 239 12.86 -16.40 -3.27
N ALA A 240 12.95 -17.41 -2.41
CA ALA A 240 13.75 -18.58 -2.68
C ALA A 240 13.06 -19.47 -3.72
N PRO A 241 13.79 -20.03 -4.70
CA PRO A 241 13.25 -21.05 -5.58
C PRO A 241 12.74 -22.24 -4.77
N ALA A 242 11.56 -22.73 -5.11
CA ALA A 242 11.03 -23.95 -4.52
C ALA A 242 11.82 -25.15 -5.02
N LYS A 243 12.12 -26.06 -4.12
CA LYS A 243 12.85 -27.30 -4.43
C LYS A 243 11.92 -28.53 -4.30
N GLY A 244 12.21 -29.54 -5.10
CA GLY A 244 11.49 -30.79 -5.08
C GLY A 244 12.40 -32.00 -5.27
N SER A 245 11.84 -33.18 -5.44
CA SER A 245 12.58 -34.43 -5.67
C SER A 245 11.90 -35.34 -6.66
N ILE A 246 12.72 -36.16 -7.37
CA ILE A 246 12.22 -37.26 -8.18
C ILE A 246 12.84 -38.55 -7.67
N THR A 247 11.98 -39.54 -7.38
CA THR A 247 12.37 -40.87 -6.93
C THR A 247 11.95 -41.88 -7.97
N VAL A 248 12.87 -42.74 -8.41
CA VAL A 248 12.59 -43.90 -9.22
C VAL A 248 12.66 -45.15 -8.39
N ARG A 249 11.60 -45.93 -8.36
CA ARG A 249 11.56 -47.25 -7.79
C ARG A 249 11.70 -48.27 -8.93
N LYS A 250 12.84 -48.93 -9.00
CA LYS A 250 13.18 -49.91 -10.00
C LYS A 250 12.79 -51.31 -9.52
N VAL A 251 11.98 -52.01 -10.30
CA VAL A 251 11.46 -53.34 -9.93
C VAL A 251 11.47 -54.30 -11.12
N ASP A 252 11.38 -55.60 -10.82
CA ASP A 252 11.07 -56.61 -11.82
C ASP A 252 9.56 -56.75 -12.05
N VAL A 253 9.17 -57.71 -12.92
CA VAL A 253 7.78 -57.95 -13.30
C VAL A 253 6.87 -58.47 -12.18
N ILE A 254 7.45 -58.92 -11.07
CA ILE A 254 6.71 -59.38 -9.87
C ILE A 254 6.81 -58.37 -8.73
N GLY A 255 7.44 -57.21 -8.98
CA GLY A 255 7.54 -56.08 -8.02
C GLY A 255 8.73 -56.18 -7.08
N SER A 256 9.70 -57.10 -7.27
CA SER A 256 10.92 -57.18 -6.45
C SER A 256 11.88 -56.05 -6.81
N PRO A 257 12.54 -55.40 -5.80
CA PRO A 257 13.45 -54.30 -6.05
C PRO A 257 14.69 -54.72 -6.84
N LEU A 258 15.14 -53.86 -7.78
CA LEU A 258 16.31 -54.09 -8.61
C LEU A 258 17.41 -53.07 -8.32
N ALA A 259 18.53 -53.54 -7.75
CA ALA A 259 19.75 -52.78 -7.52
C ALA A 259 20.64 -52.70 -8.77
N GLY A 260 21.46 -51.64 -8.88
CA GLY A 260 22.50 -51.53 -9.90
C GLY A 260 22.05 -51.02 -11.26
N ALA A 261 20.82 -50.58 -11.42
CA ALA A 261 20.41 -49.80 -12.58
C ALA A 261 21.01 -48.40 -12.51
N GLU A 262 21.69 -47.93 -13.55
CA GLU A 262 22.12 -46.54 -13.65
C GLU A 262 21.10 -45.72 -14.42
N LEU A 263 20.66 -44.63 -13.84
CA LEU A 263 19.64 -43.74 -14.38
C LEU A 263 20.23 -42.33 -14.54
N LEU A 264 19.95 -41.70 -15.67
CA LEU A 264 20.32 -40.30 -15.97
C LEU A 264 19.10 -39.41 -15.85
N LEU A 265 19.22 -38.35 -15.03
CA LEU A 265 18.29 -37.26 -14.98
C LEU A 265 18.81 -36.09 -15.79
N GLU A 266 17.98 -35.54 -16.66
CA GLU A 266 18.26 -34.34 -17.43
C GLU A 266 17.14 -33.31 -17.20
N THR A 267 17.47 -32.01 -17.34
CA THR A 267 16.55 -30.88 -17.23
C THR A 267 16.51 -30.05 -18.50
N SER A 268 15.39 -29.38 -18.74
CA SER A 268 15.20 -28.46 -19.85
C SER A 268 14.33 -27.27 -19.43
N THR A 269 14.56 -26.11 -20.07
CA THR A 269 13.71 -24.91 -19.95
C THR A 269 12.85 -24.70 -21.20
N ASP A 270 13.20 -25.31 -22.34
CA ASP A 270 12.53 -25.13 -23.63
C ASP A 270 11.88 -26.45 -24.17
N GLY A 271 12.07 -27.54 -23.45
CA GLY A 271 11.59 -28.89 -23.86
C GLY A 271 12.36 -29.50 -25.03
N GLN A 272 13.38 -28.83 -25.57
CA GLN A 272 14.18 -29.26 -26.74
C GLN A 272 15.64 -29.51 -26.36
N THR A 273 16.25 -28.58 -25.64
CA THR A 273 17.64 -28.70 -25.21
C THR A 273 17.70 -29.26 -23.78
N TRP A 274 18.37 -30.43 -23.63
CA TRP A 274 18.43 -31.14 -22.37
C TRP A 274 19.86 -31.10 -21.79
N THR A 275 19.97 -30.79 -20.52
CA THR A 275 21.23 -30.72 -19.78
C THR A 275 21.22 -31.75 -18.66
N GLU A 276 22.32 -32.48 -18.52
CA GLU A 276 22.49 -33.49 -17.47
C GLU A 276 22.45 -32.83 -16.08
N VAL A 277 21.55 -33.33 -15.22
CA VAL A 277 21.50 -32.98 -13.79
C VAL A 277 22.43 -33.92 -12.99
N GLY A 278 22.38 -35.21 -13.32
CA GLY A 278 23.22 -36.22 -12.70
C GLY A 278 22.74 -37.64 -12.90
N ARG A 279 23.61 -38.57 -12.54
CA ARG A 279 23.38 -40.03 -12.62
C ARG A 279 23.24 -40.60 -11.23
N VAL A 280 22.30 -41.48 -11.02
CA VAL A 280 22.10 -42.21 -9.77
C VAL A 280 21.94 -43.69 -10.08
N THR A 281 22.62 -44.53 -9.29
CA THR A 281 22.48 -45.98 -9.36
C THR A 281 21.46 -46.46 -8.32
N THR A 282 20.52 -47.31 -8.67
CA THR A 282 19.55 -47.87 -7.74
C THR A 282 20.23 -48.69 -6.66
N ASP A 283 19.86 -48.42 -5.42
CA ASP A 283 20.33 -49.14 -4.21
C ASP A 283 19.70 -50.52 -4.06
N ASN A 284 20.02 -51.22 -2.95
CA ASN A 284 19.50 -52.56 -2.69
C ASN A 284 17.98 -52.61 -2.47
N THR A 285 17.34 -51.49 -2.28
CA THR A 285 15.89 -51.35 -2.19
C THR A 285 15.25 -50.97 -3.55
N GLY A 286 16.06 -50.89 -4.63
CA GLY A 286 15.65 -50.50 -5.95
C GLY A 286 15.40 -49.00 -6.13
N ILE A 287 15.91 -48.14 -5.22
CA ILE A 287 15.61 -46.72 -5.23
C ILE A 287 16.78 -45.92 -5.82
N ALA A 288 16.44 -45.02 -6.73
CA ALA A 288 17.29 -43.90 -7.16
C ALA A 288 16.53 -42.59 -6.90
N LYS A 289 17.21 -41.59 -6.25
CA LYS A 289 16.59 -40.32 -5.86
C LYS A 289 17.46 -39.15 -6.22
N TRP A 290 16.86 -38.12 -6.79
CA TRP A 290 17.43 -36.77 -6.94
C TRP A 290 16.65 -35.82 -6.06
N SER A 291 17.34 -35.00 -5.28
CA SER A 291 16.79 -33.96 -4.40
C SER A 291 17.22 -32.57 -4.87
N ASP A 292 16.66 -31.54 -4.26
CA ASP A 292 16.97 -30.12 -4.53
C ASP A 292 16.73 -29.70 -5.99
N LEU A 293 15.82 -30.39 -6.66
CA LEU A 293 15.43 -30.10 -8.02
C LEU A 293 14.58 -28.84 -8.09
N LYS A 294 14.86 -27.97 -9.06
CA LYS A 294 14.11 -26.72 -9.26
C LYS A 294 12.66 -27.02 -9.66
N VAL A 295 11.70 -26.48 -8.92
CA VAL A 295 10.28 -26.48 -9.30
C VAL A 295 10.07 -25.52 -10.47
N GLY A 296 9.17 -25.86 -11.40
CA GLY A 296 8.94 -25.12 -12.65
C GLY A 296 9.82 -25.57 -13.83
N ALA A 297 10.82 -26.43 -13.59
CA ALA A 297 11.65 -26.98 -14.65
C ALA A 297 11.11 -28.32 -15.18
N GLN A 298 11.37 -28.61 -16.45
CA GLN A 298 11.09 -29.90 -17.06
C GLN A 298 12.22 -30.88 -16.80
N TYR A 299 11.86 -32.12 -16.57
CA TYR A 299 12.80 -33.20 -16.29
C TYR A 299 12.47 -34.42 -17.16
N ARG A 300 13.50 -35.19 -17.54
CA ARG A 300 13.36 -36.52 -18.13
C ARG A 300 14.37 -37.50 -17.52
N ILE A 301 13.99 -38.76 -17.46
CA ILE A 301 14.84 -39.82 -16.91
C ILE A 301 14.95 -40.96 -17.97
N THR A 302 16.18 -41.37 -18.19
CA THR A 302 16.52 -42.53 -19.01
C THR A 302 17.33 -43.55 -18.21
N GLU A 303 17.21 -44.83 -18.55
CA GLU A 303 18.13 -45.86 -18.06
C GLU A 303 19.40 -45.82 -18.92
N THR A 304 20.57 -45.72 -18.30
CA THR A 304 21.88 -45.77 -19.03
C THR A 304 22.58 -47.09 -18.85
N LYS A 305 22.19 -47.84 -17.79
CA LYS A 305 22.68 -49.22 -17.58
C LYS A 305 21.59 -50.03 -16.87
N ALA A 306 21.24 -51.19 -17.42
CA ALA A 306 20.28 -52.11 -16.81
C ALA A 306 20.87 -52.79 -15.56
N PRO A 307 20.00 -53.23 -14.62
CA PRO A 307 20.39 -54.13 -13.55
C PRO A 307 20.98 -55.44 -14.10
N ALA A 308 21.90 -56.06 -13.37
CA ALA A 308 22.51 -57.30 -13.78
C ALA A 308 21.45 -58.40 -14.00
N GLY A 309 21.45 -59.06 -15.19
CA GLY A 309 20.48 -60.09 -15.54
C GLY A 309 19.15 -59.60 -16.08
N TYR A 310 19.00 -58.30 -16.32
CA TYR A 310 17.78 -57.69 -16.85
C TYR A 310 18.01 -57.01 -18.21
N THR A 311 16.94 -56.83 -18.98
CA THR A 311 16.99 -56.16 -20.27
C THR A 311 17.03 -54.65 -20.10
N PHE A 312 17.82 -53.97 -20.92
CA PHE A 312 17.93 -52.52 -20.95
C PHE A 312 16.62 -51.87 -21.47
N LEU A 313 16.18 -50.77 -20.81
CA LEU A 313 15.03 -49.99 -21.26
C LEU A 313 15.49 -48.84 -22.15
N THR A 314 15.06 -48.83 -23.40
CA THR A 314 15.39 -47.81 -24.39
C THR A 314 14.44 -46.62 -24.37
N GLU A 315 13.29 -46.75 -23.69
CA GLU A 315 12.27 -45.72 -23.59
C GLU A 315 12.55 -44.78 -22.41
N LEU A 316 11.97 -43.56 -22.47
CA LEU A 316 11.97 -42.64 -21.35
C LEU A 316 11.21 -43.23 -20.16
N LEU A 317 11.83 -43.26 -18.98
CA LEU A 317 11.17 -43.69 -17.76
C LEU A 317 10.24 -42.65 -17.23
N PHE A 318 10.56 -41.37 -17.47
CA PHE A 318 9.80 -40.23 -17.04
C PHE A 318 10.06 -39.04 -17.98
N THR A 319 9.06 -38.22 -18.18
CA THR A 319 9.15 -36.85 -18.66
C THR A 319 8.03 -36.04 -18.03
N GLY A 320 8.35 -34.86 -17.49
CA GLY A 320 7.36 -34.00 -16.80
C GLY A 320 7.98 -32.82 -16.13
N THR A 321 7.13 -31.99 -15.54
CA THR A 321 7.52 -30.78 -14.79
C THR A 321 7.25 -30.98 -13.31
N LEU A 322 8.17 -30.54 -12.45
CA LEU A 322 7.88 -30.37 -11.04
C LEU A 322 7.13 -29.03 -10.88
N ASP A 323 5.99 -29.05 -10.23
CA ASP A 323 5.19 -27.85 -9.95
C ASP A 323 4.90 -27.69 -8.45
N SER A 324 4.26 -26.59 -8.08
CA SER A 324 3.96 -26.26 -6.67
C SER A 324 3.08 -27.31 -5.98
N ASN A 325 2.24 -28.04 -6.74
CA ASN A 325 1.32 -29.05 -6.22
C ASN A 325 1.94 -30.45 -6.21
N ASN A 326 2.99 -30.66 -7.03
CA ASN A 326 3.63 -31.95 -7.24
C ASN A 326 5.15 -31.80 -7.24
N ARG A 327 5.70 -31.44 -6.06
CA ARG A 327 7.15 -31.20 -5.88
C ARG A 327 7.94 -32.49 -5.74
N ASP A 328 7.33 -33.55 -5.23
CA ASP A 328 7.98 -34.83 -4.95
C ASP A 328 7.29 -35.92 -5.75
N ILE A 329 7.94 -36.34 -6.83
CA ILE A 329 7.43 -37.34 -7.77
C ILE A 329 8.08 -38.70 -7.46
N THR A 330 7.26 -39.75 -7.39
CA THR A 330 7.74 -41.13 -7.33
C THR A 330 7.19 -41.89 -8.53
N ILE A 331 8.08 -42.47 -9.32
CA ILE A 331 7.77 -43.32 -10.48
C ILE A 331 8.27 -44.74 -10.26
N THR A 332 7.57 -45.70 -10.84
CA THR A 332 8.00 -47.12 -10.83
C THR A 332 8.41 -47.51 -12.23
N ALA A 333 9.62 -48.00 -12.39
CA ALA A 333 10.16 -48.50 -13.66
C ALA A 333 10.46 -50.01 -13.55
N CYS A 334 9.93 -50.76 -14.49
CA CYS A 334 9.97 -52.22 -14.47
C CYS A 334 10.91 -52.76 -15.58
N ASN A 335 11.87 -53.61 -15.21
CA ASN A 335 12.67 -54.34 -16.21
C ASN A 335 12.25 -55.81 -16.29
N ASN A 336 12.31 -56.34 -17.48
CA ASN A 336 12.14 -57.78 -17.75
C ASN A 336 13.47 -58.51 -17.53
N ALA A 337 13.44 -59.72 -17.01
CA ALA A 337 14.62 -60.56 -16.93
C ALA A 337 15.24 -60.77 -18.32
N GLY A 338 16.53 -60.60 -18.42
CA GLY A 338 17.29 -60.87 -19.63
C GLY A 338 17.26 -62.37 -19.94
N PHE A 339 16.89 -62.72 -21.15
CA PHE A 339 16.90 -64.13 -21.59
C PHE A 339 18.31 -64.52 -21.94
N VAL A 340 18.99 -65.24 -21.06
CA VAL A 340 20.23 -65.96 -21.42
C VAL A 340 19.80 -67.29 -21.97
N LEU A 341 19.90 -67.42 -23.29
CA LEU A 341 19.72 -68.75 -23.93
C LEU A 341 20.80 -69.68 -23.39
N PRO A 342 20.42 -70.80 -22.77
CA PRO A 342 21.43 -71.77 -22.37
C PRO A 342 22.13 -72.27 -23.63
N PHE A 343 23.43 -72.24 -23.69
CA PHE A 343 24.26 -72.83 -24.74
C PHE A 343 24.27 -74.35 -24.53
N THR A 344 23.20 -75.00 -24.96
CA THR A 344 23.16 -76.50 -24.99
C THR A 344 22.48 -76.96 -26.27
N GLY A 345 23.26 -77.51 -27.15
CA GLY A 345 22.77 -78.31 -28.32
C GLY A 345 22.00 -79.48 -27.83
N GLY A 346 20.71 -79.33 -27.48
CA GLY A 346 19.82 -80.41 -27.10
C GLY A 346 18.37 -80.14 -27.57
N THR A 347 17.66 -81.14 -28.05
CA THR A 347 16.31 -81.12 -28.61
C THR A 347 15.21 -80.84 -27.60
N GLY A 348 15.11 -79.53 -27.14
CA GLY A 348 14.09 -79.13 -26.21
C GLY A 348 13.53 -77.72 -26.45
N PHE A 349 13.67 -77.24 -27.68
CA PHE A 349 13.48 -75.82 -28.04
C PHE A 349 12.05 -75.26 -27.89
N THR A 350 11.03 -76.12 -28.05
CA THR A 350 9.63 -75.71 -28.17
C THR A 350 8.97 -75.35 -26.82
N THR A 351 9.37 -76.02 -25.71
CA THR A 351 8.75 -75.87 -24.42
C THR A 351 9.23 -74.58 -23.74
N TYR A 352 10.51 -74.17 -23.90
CA TYR A 352 11.06 -72.97 -23.35
C TYR A 352 10.57 -71.67 -24.01
N PHE A 353 10.30 -71.72 -25.33
CA PHE A 353 9.71 -70.60 -26.05
C PHE A 353 8.29 -70.26 -25.60
N LEU A 354 7.49 -71.28 -25.22
CA LEU A 354 6.13 -71.06 -24.73
C LEU A 354 6.13 -70.40 -23.33
N PHE A 355 7.03 -70.77 -22.46
CA PHE A 355 7.15 -70.17 -21.13
C PHE A 355 7.73 -68.77 -21.21
N ALA A 356 8.65 -68.49 -22.11
CA ALA A 356 9.21 -67.15 -22.31
C ALA A 356 8.18 -66.19 -22.91
N ALA A 357 7.36 -66.62 -23.86
CA ALA A 357 6.29 -65.80 -24.44
C ALA A 357 5.17 -65.52 -23.43
N LEU A 358 4.83 -66.49 -22.56
CA LEU A 358 3.86 -66.28 -21.49
C LEU A 358 4.37 -65.31 -20.40
N ALA A 359 5.67 -65.37 -20.03
CA ALA A 359 6.28 -64.43 -19.06
C ALA A 359 6.36 -63.03 -19.64
N LEU A 360 6.70 -62.85 -20.92
CA LEU A 360 6.71 -61.57 -21.62
C LEU A 360 5.31 -60.93 -21.69
N MET A 361 4.27 -61.73 -22.03
CA MET A 361 2.89 -61.23 -22.05
C MET A 361 2.37 -60.85 -20.66
N ALA A 362 2.71 -61.62 -19.61
CA ALA A 362 2.36 -61.26 -18.24
C ALA A 362 3.08 -60.00 -17.76
N GLY A 363 4.38 -59.85 -18.11
CA GLY A 363 5.15 -58.67 -17.75
C GLY A 363 4.62 -57.38 -18.38
N VAL A 364 4.28 -57.41 -19.67
CA VAL A 364 3.67 -56.29 -20.39
C VAL A 364 2.28 -55.95 -19.82
N TYR A 365 1.51 -56.99 -19.42
CA TYR A 365 0.19 -56.78 -18.82
C TYR A 365 0.28 -56.13 -17.45
N PHE A 366 1.23 -56.49 -16.58
CA PHE A 366 1.42 -55.88 -15.27
C PHE A 366 1.99 -54.49 -15.37
N CYS A 367 2.94 -54.19 -16.23
CA CYS A 367 3.46 -52.83 -16.46
C CYS A 367 2.38 -51.91 -17.04
N LYS A 368 1.58 -52.32 -18.02
CA LYS A 368 0.44 -51.54 -18.53
C LYS A 368 -0.66 -51.31 -17.49
N LYS A 369 -0.90 -52.27 -16.58
CA LYS A 369 -1.91 -52.11 -15.53
C LYS A 369 -1.47 -51.10 -14.48
N SER A 370 -0.17 -50.90 -14.22
CA SER A 370 0.36 -49.85 -13.32
C SER A 370 0.11 -48.46 -13.90
N ASP A 371 0.22 -48.28 -15.22
CA ASP A 371 -0.05 -46.99 -15.87
C ASP A 371 -1.56 -46.65 -15.90
N PHE A 372 -2.43 -47.67 -16.09
CA PHE A 372 -3.89 -47.51 -16.10
C PHE A 372 -4.47 -47.16 -14.71
N MET A 373 -3.82 -47.56 -13.62
CA MET A 373 -4.24 -47.18 -12.25
C MET A 373 -3.89 -45.74 -11.89
N LYS A 374 -2.95 -45.09 -12.59
CA LYS A 374 -2.64 -43.65 -12.43
C LYS A 374 -3.66 -42.72 -13.08
N GLU A 375 -4.38 -43.17 -14.10
CA GLU A 375 -5.41 -42.37 -14.79
C GLU A 375 -6.77 -42.33 -14.07
N LYS A 376 -7.01 -43.22 -13.09
CA LYS A 376 -8.28 -43.27 -12.32
C LYS A 376 -8.24 -42.55 -10.97
N THR A 377 -7.14 -41.89 -10.60
CA THR A 377 -7.00 -41.12 -9.37
C THR A 377 -6.78 -39.62 -9.66
N LYS A 378 -7.43 -39.12 -10.69
CA LYS A 378 -7.61 -37.70 -10.95
C LYS A 378 -9.05 -37.27 -10.72
#